data_5a3cec9a56dd73ac65c918dcf0e026d5
#
_entry.id   5a3cec9a56dd73ac65c918dcf0e026d5
#
_cell.length_a   1.000
_cell.length_b   1.000
_cell.length_c   1.000
_cell.angle_alpha   90.00
_cell.angle_beta   90.00
_cell.angle_gamma   90.00
#
_symmetry.space_group_name_H-M   'P 1'
#
loop_
_entity.id
_entity.type
_entity.pdbx_description
1 polymer ?
#
loop_
_entity_poly.entity_id
_entity_poly.type
_entity_poly.pdbx_seq_one_letter_code
_entity_poly.pdbx_strand_id
1 'polypeptide(L)'
;MPPAIETAGLTKTYGSVRVLDALDLRVETGTVFALLGPNGAGKTTTVRVLTTLTAPDAGQARVAGHDVVAERRAVRRAISLTGQYAAVDETLTGAENLRLTARLSGLSRGAAARRADELLERFRLTEARDRQAKTYSGGMRRRLDLAAGLVRDPGTTRIVFLDEPTTGLDPRSRNELWDVVRELAGHGTTVFLTTQYLEEADRLAHRIAVLGAGRTLAEGTPEELKNRYAGHRLDLVARDRDAYLRLSPHATVHTPATLTLGVPTDGTAAHVRALLDALDPDHADIERFALHSATLDDVFLHLTSTTKEPSHV
;
A
#
# COMPACT_ATOMS: atom_id res chain seq x y z
N MET A 1 -9.95 -12.18 -17.26
CA MET A 1 -10.45 -12.88 -16.05
C MET A 1 -11.33 -11.91 -15.26
N PRO A 2 -12.32 -12.38 -14.50
CA PRO A 2 -13.08 -11.47 -13.64
C PRO A 2 -12.14 -10.84 -12.57
N PRO A 3 -12.44 -9.62 -12.10
CA PRO A 3 -11.66 -8.98 -11.06
C PRO A 3 -11.71 -9.77 -9.75
N ALA A 4 -10.65 -9.70 -8.97
CA ALA A 4 -10.61 -10.32 -7.64
C ALA A 4 -11.52 -9.58 -6.64
N ILE A 5 -11.56 -8.24 -6.74
CA ILE A 5 -12.42 -7.38 -5.93
C ILE A 5 -13.04 -6.33 -6.84
N GLU A 6 -14.35 -6.07 -6.64
CA GLU A 6 -15.07 -5.03 -7.32
C GLU A 6 -16.05 -4.36 -6.36
N THR A 7 -16.08 -3.03 -6.34
CA THR A 7 -17.07 -2.26 -5.59
C THR A 7 -17.72 -1.23 -6.50
N ALA A 8 -19.00 -0.98 -6.28
CA ALA A 8 -19.78 0.02 -7.00
C ALA A 8 -20.62 0.83 -6.01
N GLY A 9 -20.29 2.11 -5.87
CA GLY A 9 -20.99 3.05 -5.00
C GLY A 9 -20.97 2.66 -3.53
N LEU A 10 -19.90 1.98 -3.06
CA LEU A 10 -19.84 1.41 -1.72
C LEU A 10 -19.89 2.50 -0.65
N THR A 11 -20.91 2.45 0.21
CA THR A 11 -21.17 3.48 1.23
C THR A 11 -21.26 2.85 2.61
N LYS A 12 -20.64 3.52 3.60
CA LYS A 12 -20.71 3.12 5.01
C LYS A 12 -20.74 4.33 5.93
N THR A 13 -21.70 4.34 6.84
CA THR A 13 -21.90 5.40 7.83
C THR A 13 -21.84 4.80 9.24
N TYR A 14 -21.24 5.50 10.19
CA TYR A 14 -21.26 5.18 11.61
C TYR A 14 -21.81 6.40 12.37
N GLY A 15 -22.99 6.24 12.96
CA GLY A 15 -23.71 7.37 13.54
C GLY A 15 -24.00 8.45 12.48
N SER A 16 -23.49 9.66 12.67
CA SER A 16 -23.60 10.77 11.70
C SER A 16 -22.44 10.85 10.69
N VAL A 17 -21.38 10.03 10.86
CA VAL A 17 -20.16 10.13 10.04
C VAL A 17 -20.23 9.15 8.88
N ARG A 18 -20.23 9.67 7.65
CA ARG A 18 -20.08 8.86 6.42
C ARG A 18 -18.60 8.59 6.22
N VAL A 19 -18.18 7.34 6.47
CA VAL A 19 -16.78 6.89 6.39
C VAL A 19 -16.41 6.41 5.01
N LEU A 20 -17.34 5.76 4.28
CA LEU A 20 -17.21 5.45 2.86
C LEU A 20 -18.34 6.14 2.11
N ASP A 21 -18.00 6.81 1.03
CA ASP A 21 -18.92 7.63 0.27
C ASP A 21 -18.81 7.31 -1.23
N ALA A 22 -19.66 6.40 -1.68
CA ALA A 22 -19.71 5.91 -3.05
C ALA A 22 -18.33 5.44 -3.57
N LEU A 23 -17.64 4.59 -2.79
CA LEU A 23 -16.31 4.08 -3.13
C LEU A 23 -16.40 3.04 -4.24
N ASP A 24 -15.72 3.31 -5.35
CA ASP A 24 -15.53 2.41 -6.47
C ASP A 24 -14.10 1.91 -6.48
N LEU A 25 -13.91 0.58 -6.54
CA LEU A 25 -12.60 -0.07 -6.64
C LEU A 25 -12.70 -1.26 -7.59
N ARG A 26 -11.60 -1.48 -8.32
CA ARG A 26 -11.42 -2.67 -9.16
C ARG A 26 -10.01 -3.23 -8.97
N VAL A 27 -9.93 -4.47 -8.48
CA VAL A 27 -8.66 -5.16 -8.21
C VAL A 27 -8.53 -6.37 -9.11
N GLU A 28 -7.49 -6.41 -9.91
CA GLU A 28 -7.22 -7.53 -10.82
C GLU A 28 -6.65 -8.73 -10.07
N THR A 29 -6.96 -9.94 -10.56
CA THR A 29 -6.50 -11.19 -9.97
C THR A 29 -4.97 -11.32 -10.09
N GLY A 30 -4.31 -11.81 -9.02
CA GLY A 30 -2.86 -12.06 -9.01
C GLY A 30 -2.01 -10.80 -8.85
N THR A 31 -2.60 -9.67 -8.49
CA THR A 31 -1.88 -8.40 -8.31
C THR A 31 -1.77 -8.00 -6.85
N VAL A 32 -0.84 -7.11 -6.54
CA VAL A 32 -0.80 -6.35 -5.29
C VAL A 32 -1.51 -5.03 -5.52
N PHE A 33 -2.59 -4.80 -4.80
CA PHE A 33 -3.34 -3.55 -4.82
C PHE A 33 -3.19 -2.83 -3.47
N ALA A 34 -2.78 -1.58 -3.49
CA ALA A 34 -2.64 -0.76 -2.29
C ALA A 34 -3.77 0.26 -2.18
N LEU A 35 -4.47 0.27 -1.05
CA LEU A 35 -5.36 1.34 -0.65
C LEU A 35 -4.60 2.30 0.26
N LEU A 36 -4.10 3.38 -0.31
CA LEU A 36 -3.27 4.39 0.34
C LEU A 36 -4.14 5.53 0.88
N GLY A 37 -3.86 6.03 2.06
CA GLY A 37 -4.56 7.20 2.59
C GLY A 37 -4.21 7.50 4.04
N PRO A 38 -4.57 8.69 4.55
CA PRO A 38 -4.31 9.06 5.94
C PRO A 38 -5.17 8.24 6.91
N ASN A 39 -4.88 8.39 8.20
CA ASN A 39 -5.73 7.81 9.24
C ASN A 39 -7.13 8.43 9.18
N GLY A 40 -8.16 7.59 9.34
CA GLY A 40 -9.55 8.02 9.23
C GLY A 40 -10.11 8.12 7.80
N ALA A 41 -9.31 7.89 6.75
CA ALA A 41 -9.77 7.97 5.36
C ALA A 41 -10.79 6.87 4.98
N GLY A 42 -10.94 5.80 5.79
CA GLY A 42 -11.87 4.70 5.52
C GLY A 42 -11.20 3.37 5.14
N LYS A 43 -9.86 3.28 5.14
CA LYS A 43 -9.10 2.08 4.75
C LYS A 43 -9.55 0.81 5.49
N THR A 44 -9.47 0.80 6.81
CA THR A 44 -9.91 -0.33 7.65
C THR A 44 -11.39 -0.65 7.48
N THR A 45 -12.25 0.37 7.29
CA THR A 45 -13.68 0.16 7.02
C THR A 45 -13.89 -0.55 5.68
N THR A 46 -13.13 -0.17 4.65
CA THR A 46 -13.15 -0.87 3.35
C THR A 46 -12.77 -2.35 3.52
N VAL A 47 -11.66 -2.64 4.22
CA VAL A 47 -11.25 -4.02 4.53
C VAL A 47 -12.36 -4.76 5.28
N ARG A 48 -12.97 -4.16 6.31
CA ARG A 48 -14.04 -4.79 7.09
C ARG A 48 -15.28 -5.13 6.26
N VAL A 49 -15.64 -4.28 5.29
CA VAL A 49 -16.76 -4.57 4.39
C VAL A 49 -16.38 -5.69 3.41
N LEU A 50 -15.24 -5.59 2.74
CA LEU A 50 -14.79 -6.59 1.77
C LEU A 50 -14.57 -7.97 2.40
N THR A 51 -14.15 -8.03 3.66
CA THR A 51 -13.96 -9.28 4.41
C THR A 51 -15.22 -9.77 5.14
N THR A 52 -16.36 -9.12 4.88
CA THR A 52 -17.69 -9.48 5.46
C THR A 52 -17.81 -9.27 6.96
N LEU A 53 -16.90 -8.55 7.60
CA LEU A 53 -16.97 -8.22 9.04
C LEU A 53 -18.03 -7.16 9.33
N THR A 54 -18.33 -6.31 8.35
CA THR A 54 -19.34 -5.25 8.44
C THR A 54 -20.13 -5.22 7.13
N ALA A 55 -21.45 -5.04 7.20
CA ALA A 55 -22.25 -4.85 6.00
C ALA A 55 -22.16 -3.38 5.53
N PRO A 56 -22.13 -3.12 4.22
CA PRO A 56 -22.31 -1.77 3.68
C PRO A 56 -23.72 -1.26 3.93
N ASP A 57 -23.91 0.05 3.89
CA ASP A 57 -25.25 0.68 4.00
C ASP A 57 -25.87 0.92 2.63
N ALA A 58 -25.00 1.12 1.58
CA ALA A 58 -25.42 1.21 0.19
C ALA A 58 -24.29 0.77 -0.74
N GLY A 59 -24.64 0.59 -2.03
CA GLY A 59 -23.71 0.10 -3.04
C GLY A 59 -23.55 -1.42 -3.02
N GLN A 60 -22.61 -1.91 -3.82
CA GLN A 60 -22.35 -3.35 -3.98
C GLN A 60 -20.84 -3.61 -3.83
N ALA A 61 -20.49 -4.79 -3.32
CA ALA A 61 -19.12 -5.27 -3.30
C ALA A 61 -19.08 -6.77 -3.60
N ARG A 62 -18.14 -7.17 -4.46
CA ARG A 62 -17.86 -8.56 -4.80
C ARG A 62 -16.40 -8.87 -4.51
N VAL A 63 -16.16 -10.05 -3.94
CA VAL A 63 -14.82 -10.57 -3.61
C VAL A 63 -14.74 -12.00 -4.11
N ALA A 64 -13.74 -12.29 -4.94
CA ALA A 64 -13.58 -13.57 -5.63
C ALA A 64 -14.85 -13.97 -6.45
N GLY A 65 -15.58 -12.99 -6.97
CA GLY A 65 -16.83 -13.18 -7.71
C GLY A 65 -18.08 -13.31 -6.85
N HIS A 66 -17.95 -13.35 -5.51
CA HIS A 66 -19.06 -13.52 -4.56
C HIS A 66 -19.50 -12.19 -3.93
N ASP A 67 -20.80 -12.01 -3.77
CA ASP A 67 -21.36 -10.85 -3.09
C ASP A 67 -21.06 -10.88 -1.57
N VAL A 68 -20.53 -9.76 -1.03
CA VAL A 68 -20.08 -9.70 0.37
C VAL A 68 -21.22 -9.74 1.39
N VAL A 69 -22.47 -9.51 0.97
CA VAL A 69 -23.65 -9.55 1.83
C VAL A 69 -24.38 -10.89 1.69
N ALA A 70 -24.71 -11.28 0.44
CA ALA A 70 -25.50 -12.48 0.17
C ALA A 70 -24.69 -13.77 0.30
N GLU A 71 -23.39 -13.75 -0.05
CA GLU A 71 -22.54 -14.93 -0.15
C GLU A 71 -21.37 -14.92 0.84
N ARG A 72 -21.56 -14.38 2.05
CA ARG A 72 -20.49 -14.20 3.08
C ARG A 72 -19.65 -15.45 3.33
N ARG A 73 -20.26 -16.63 3.30
CA ARG A 73 -19.54 -17.89 3.54
C ARG A 73 -18.57 -18.22 2.40
N ALA A 74 -18.97 -17.96 1.15
CA ALA A 74 -18.12 -18.15 -0.02
C ALA A 74 -16.97 -17.18 -0.02
N VAL A 75 -17.22 -15.88 0.26
CA VAL A 75 -16.17 -14.86 0.45
C VAL A 75 -15.16 -15.31 1.49
N ARG A 76 -15.60 -15.67 2.71
CA ARG A 76 -14.71 -16.08 3.82
C ARG A 76 -13.89 -17.34 3.52
N ARG A 77 -14.32 -18.19 2.59
CA ARG A 77 -13.54 -19.35 2.14
C ARG A 77 -12.44 -18.94 1.15
N ALA A 78 -12.65 -17.90 0.39
CA ALA A 78 -11.74 -17.42 -0.65
C ALA A 78 -10.68 -16.43 -0.16
N ILE A 79 -10.81 -15.93 1.08
CA ILE A 79 -9.93 -14.88 1.61
C ILE A 79 -9.14 -15.33 2.83
N SER A 80 -8.02 -14.63 3.04
CA SER A 80 -7.31 -14.52 4.32
C SER A 80 -7.30 -13.06 4.76
N LEU A 81 -7.42 -12.80 6.06
CA LEU A 81 -7.32 -11.47 6.64
C LEU A 81 -6.28 -11.48 7.75
N THR A 82 -5.28 -10.63 7.61
CA THR A 82 -4.34 -10.30 8.68
C THR A 82 -4.63 -8.87 9.13
N GLY A 83 -5.24 -8.74 10.30
CA GLY A 83 -5.65 -7.46 10.89
C GLY A 83 -4.50 -6.75 11.62
N GLN A 84 -4.79 -5.64 12.29
CA GLN A 84 -3.81 -4.89 13.08
C GLN A 84 -3.28 -5.68 14.29
N TYR A 85 -4.06 -6.58 14.83
CA TYR A 85 -3.68 -7.44 15.96
C TYR A 85 -3.45 -8.87 15.46
N ALA A 86 -2.29 -9.42 15.81
CA ALA A 86 -1.95 -10.81 15.47
C ALA A 86 -2.92 -11.78 16.16
N ALA A 87 -3.46 -12.73 15.39
CA ALA A 87 -4.30 -13.80 15.90
C ALA A 87 -3.47 -14.98 16.47
N VAL A 88 -2.20 -14.73 16.78
CA VAL A 88 -1.22 -15.70 17.27
C VAL A 88 -1.31 -15.81 18.79
N ASP A 89 -1.40 -17.02 19.31
CA ASP A 89 -1.29 -17.28 20.76
C ASP A 89 0.19 -17.16 21.19
N GLU A 90 0.47 -16.19 22.05
CA GLU A 90 1.83 -15.89 22.49
C GLU A 90 2.45 -16.98 23.37
N THR A 91 1.63 -17.84 23.98
CA THR A 91 2.07 -18.93 24.85
C THR A 91 2.47 -20.19 24.06
N LEU A 92 1.98 -20.32 22.84
CA LEU A 92 2.31 -21.42 21.93
C LEU A 92 3.59 -21.11 21.14
N THR A 93 4.27 -22.16 20.68
CA THR A 93 5.38 -22.04 19.73
C THR A 93 4.86 -21.66 18.33
N GLY A 94 5.77 -21.23 17.44
CA GLY A 94 5.42 -20.94 16.06
C GLY A 94 4.77 -22.14 15.36
N ALA A 95 5.35 -23.33 15.55
CA ALA A 95 4.82 -24.58 14.98
C ALA A 95 3.46 -24.96 15.57
N GLU A 96 3.25 -24.80 16.87
CA GLU A 96 1.96 -25.09 17.52
C GLU A 96 0.86 -24.15 17.05
N ASN A 97 1.13 -22.85 16.91
CA ASN A 97 0.19 -21.87 16.36
C ASN A 97 -0.31 -22.28 14.97
N LEU A 98 0.61 -22.60 14.05
CA LEU A 98 0.25 -22.99 12.69
C LEU A 98 -0.50 -24.31 12.65
N ARG A 99 -0.07 -25.31 13.45
CA ARG A 99 -0.77 -26.61 13.55
C ARG A 99 -2.17 -26.45 14.12
N LEU A 100 -2.35 -25.65 15.17
CA LEU A 100 -3.64 -25.34 15.75
C LEU A 100 -4.58 -24.72 14.72
N THR A 101 -4.12 -23.66 14.05
CA THR A 101 -4.92 -22.96 13.03
C THR A 101 -5.27 -23.89 11.86
N ALA A 102 -4.32 -24.72 11.41
CA ALA A 102 -4.56 -25.71 10.36
C ALA A 102 -5.61 -26.76 10.79
N ARG A 103 -5.56 -27.23 12.04
CA ARG A 103 -6.56 -28.16 12.61
C ARG A 103 -7.94 -27.52 12.68
N LEU A 104 -8.03 -26.28 13.13
CA LEU A 104 -9.28 -25.49 13.16
C LEU A 104 -9.83 -25.24 11.76
N SER A 105 -8.95 -25.17 10.76
CA SER A 105 -9.30 -25.05 9.35
C SER A 105 -9.73 -26.37 8.69
N GLY A 106 -9.74 -27.50 9.45
CA GLY A 106 -10.24 -28.80 8.99
C GLY A 106 -9.18 -29.76 8.46
N LEU A 107 -7.89 -29.40 8.50
CA LEU A 107 -6.83 -30.32 8.06
C LEU A 107 -6.66 -31.51 9.04
N SER A 108 -6.32 -32.68 8.53
CA SER A 108 -5.93 -33.83 9.36
C SER A 108 -4.66 -33.52 10.15
N ARG A 109 -4.38 -34.28 11.23
CA ARG A 109 -3.19 -34.04 12.08
C ARG A 109 -1.88 -34.08 11.26
N GLY A 110 -1.73 -35.05 10.36
CA GLY A 110 -0.55 -35.16 9.52
C GLY A 110 -0.45 -34.03 8.44
N ALA A 111 -1.58 -33.66 7.84
CA ALA A 111 -1.60 -32.54 6.89
C ALA A 111 -1.30 -31.20 7.57
N ALA A 112 -1.84 -30.97 8.78
CA ALA A 112 -1.57 -29.78 9.57
C ALA A 112 -0.08 -29.65 9.96
N ALA A 113 0.59 -30.75 10.30
CA ALA A 113 2.01 -30.75 10.60
C ALA A 113 2.85 -30.38 9.37
N ARG A 114 2.63 -31.05 8.23
CA ARG A 114 3.33 -30.74 6.98
C ARG A 114 3.10 -29.28 6.53
N ARG A 115 1.86 -28.82 6.60
CA ARG A 115 1.52 -27.45 6.22
C ARG A 115 2.17 -26.41 7.13
N ALA A 116 2.26 -26.68 8.44
CA ALA A 116 2.97 -25.82 9.37
C ALA A 116 4.46 -25.72 9.04
N ASP A 117 5.11 -26.86 8.76
CA ASP A 117 6.54 -26.89 8.43
C ASP A 117 6.82 -26.13 7.11
N GLU A 118 6.00 -26.34 6.07
CA GLU A 118 6.06 -25.61 4.79
C GLU A 118 5.92 -24.08 4.97
N LEU A 119 4.96 -23.65 5.79
CA LEU A 119 4.75 -22.23 6.06
C LEU A 119 5.87 -21.62 6.92
N LEU A 120 6.40 -22.34 7.90
CA LEU A 120 7.56 -21.86 8.68
C LEU A 120 8.77 -21.63 7.78
N GLU A 121 9.03 -22.52 6.83
CA GLU A 121 10.09 -22.35 5.86
C GLU A 121 9.84 -21.14 4.94
N ARG A 122 8.67 -21.07 4.31
CA ARG A 122 8.27 -19.98 3.40
C ARG A 122 8.34 -18.61 4.06
N PHE A 123 7.96 -18.51 5.33
CA PHE A 123 7.96 -17.27 6.09
C PHE A 123 9.26 -17.03 6.85
N ARG A 124 10.32 -17.83 6.59
CA ARG A 124 11.66 -17.70 7.21
C ARG A 124 11.59 -17.72 8.76
N LEU A 125 10.80 -18.64 9.30
CA LEU A 125 10.60 -18.83 10.74
C LEU A 125 11.08 -20.20 11.24
N THR A 126 11.79 -20.97 10.41
CA THR A 126 12.23 -22.34 10.70
C THR A 126 13.10 -22.41 11.96
N GLU A 127 14.06 -21.49 12.13
CA GLU A 127 14.95 -21.47 13.30
C GLU A 127 14.23 -21.12 14.61
N ALA A 128 13.08 -20.46 14.51
CA ALA A 128 12.27 -20.06 15.66
C ALA A 128 11.06 -20.97 15.90
N ARG A 129 10.88 -22.05 15.11
CA ARG A 129 9.70 -22.90 15.08
C ARG A 129 9.24 -23.40 16.47
N ASP A 130 10.20 -23.75 17.33
CA ASP A 130 9.96 -24.35 18.65
C ASP A 130 10.07 -23.32 19.80
N ARG A 131 10.25 -22.05 19.49
CA ARG A 131 10.23 -20.95 20.44
C ARG A 131 8.80 -20.45 20.62
N GLN A 132 8.44 -20.04 21.85
CA GLN A 132 7.15 -19.41 22.11
C GLN A 132 7.01 -18.07 21.38
N ALA A 133 5.83 -17.81 20.81
CA ALA A 133 5.58 -16.61 20.00
C ALA A 133 5.75 -15.30 20.80
N LYS A 134 5.61 -15.30 22.12
CA LYS A 134 5.95 -14.15 22.98
C LYS A 134 7.41 -13.70 22.87
N THR A 135 8.32 -14.61 22.48
CA THR A 135 9.76 -14.32 22.31
C THR A 135 10.13 -13.85 20.91
N TYR A 136 9.14 -13.81 19.99
CA TYR A 136 9.34 -13.34 18.63
C TYR A 136 9.46 -11.81 18.59
N SER A 137 10.27 -11.29 17.64
CA SER A 137 10.21 -9.88 17.29
C SER A 137 8.84 -9.51 16.72
N GLY A 138 8.52 -8.22 16.64
CA GLY A 138 7.29 -7.75 16.00
C GLY A 138 7.15 -8.26 14.57
N GLY A 139 8.24 -8.19 13.78
CA GLY A 139 8.27 -8.70 12.41
C GLY A 139 8.08 -10.23 12.33
N MET A 140 8.68 -11.00 13.23
CA MET A 140 8.47 -12.45 13.30
C MET A 140 7.02 -12.79 13.65
N ARG A 141 6.42 -12.10 14.61
CA ARG A 141 4.99 -12.27 14.95
C ARG A 141 4.08 -11.94 13.77
N ARG A 142 4.39 -10.86 13.04
CA ARG A 142 3.61 -10.48 11.86
C ARG A 142 3.70 -11.50 10.75
N ARG A 143 4.89 -12.06 10.50
CA ARG A 143 5.06 -13.15 9.52
C ARG A 143 4.36 -14.43 9.95
N LEU A 144 4.37 -14.77 11.24
CA LEU A 144 3.64 -15.93 11.76
C LEU A 144 2.12 -15.76 11.63
N ASP A 145 1.60 -14.54 11.90
CA ASP A 145 0.18 -14.21 11.73
C ASP A 145 -0.27 -14.33 10.27
N LEU A 146 0.54 -13.82 9.36
CA LEU A 146 0.29 -13.97 7.91
C LEU A 146 0.36 -15.45 7.48
N ALA A 147 1.33 -16.20 7.97
CA ALA A 147 1.42 -17.64 7.74
C ALA A 147 0.18 -18.39 8.26
N ALA A 148 -0.30 -18.03 9.45
CA ALA A 148 -1.52 -18.61 10.04
C ALA A 148 -2.75 -18.35 9.16
N GLY A 149 -2.85 -17.17 8.53
CA GLY A 149 -3.90 -16.86 7.57
C GLY A 149 -3.86 -17.71 6.29
N LEU A 150 -2.72 -18.29 5.97
CA LEU A 150 -2.49 -19.11 4.75
C LEU A 150 -2.42 -20.62 5.00
N VAL A 151 -2.82 -21.08 6.18
CA VAL A 151 -2.79 -22.53 6.52
C VAL A 151 -3.74 -23.37 5.67
N ARG A 152 -4.80 -22.77 5.12
CA ARG A 152 -5.70 -23.44 4.19
C ARG A 152 -4.97 -23.82 2.90
N ASP A 153 -5.58 -24.69 2.12
CA ASP A 153 -5.06 -25.11 0.82
C ASP A 153 -4.77 -23.88 -0.05
N PRO A 154 -3.56 -23.76 -0.63
CA PRO A 154 -3.20 -22.67 -1.54
C PRO A 154 -4.20 -22.45 -2.69
N GLY A 155 -4.88 -23.50 -3.16
CA GLY A 155 -5.92 -23.42 -4.20
C GLY A 155 -7.23 -22.78 -3.74
N THR A 156 -7.47 -22.61 -2.44
CA THR A 156 -8.71 -22.03 -1.90
C THR A 156 -8.59 -20.57 -1.49
N THR A 157 -7.43 -20.16 -0.97
CA THR A 157 -7.19 -18.75 -0.62
C THR A 157 -6.72 -17.98 -1.85
N ARG A 158 -7.63 -17.18 -2.41
CA ARG A 158 -7.38 -16.41 -3.64
C ARG A 158 -6.95 -14.98 -3.36
N ILE A 159 -7.36 -14.42 -2.21
CA ILE A 159 -7.14 -13.02 -1.86
C ILE A 159 -6.67 -12.92 -0.41
N VAL A 160 -5.59 -12.19 -0.20
CA VAL A 160 -5.03 -11.87 1.11
C VAL A 160 -5.25 -10.39 1.40
N PHE A 161 -5.96 -10.09 2.48
CA PHE A 161 -6.13 -8.74 3.01
C PHE A 161 -5.11 -8.46 4.10
N LEU A 162 -4.39 -7.36 3.97
CA LEU A 162 -3.38 -6.88 4.91
C LEU A 162 -3.76 -5.45 5.36
N ASP A 163 -4.21 -5.32 6.61
CA ASP A 163 -4.57 -4.00 7.15
C ASP A 163 -3.38 -3.41 7.90
N GLU A 164 -2.72 -2.42 7.28
CA GLU A 164 -1.51 -1.73 7.75
C GLU A 164 -0.41 -2.70 8.23
N PRO A 165 0.08 -3.61 7.35
CA PRO A 165 0.87 -4.76 7.76
C PRO A 165 2.23 -4.42 8.37
N THR A 166 2.80 -3.25 8.08
CA THR A 166 4.15 -2.86 8.51
C THR A 166 4.18 -1.84 9.64
N THR A 167 3.01 -1.44 10.16
CA THR A 167 2.93 -0.49 11.27
C THR A 167 3.67 -1.01 12.50
N GLY A 168 4.59 -0.21 13.03
CA GLY A 168 5.40 -0.54 14.21
C GLY A 168 6.55 -1.51 13.97
N LEU A 169 6.84 -1.88 12.72
CA LEU A 169 7.99 -2.71 12.37
C LEU A 169 9.24 -1.86 12.12
N ASP A 170 10.39 -2.39 12.52
CA ASP A 170 11.69 -1.86 12.14
C ASP A 170 11.94 -2.02 10.62
N PRO A 171 12.88 -1.24 10.02
CA PRO A 171 13.11 -1.26 8.57
C PRO A 171 13.48 -2.64 8.01
N ARG A 172 14.23 -3.46 8.78
CA ARG A 172 14.60 -4.81 8.34
C ARG A 172 13.39 -5.73 8.29
N SER A 173 12.60 -5.76 9.36
CA SER A 173 11.37 -6.56 9.46
C SER A 173 10.35 -6.16 8.39
N ARG A 174 10.28 -4.86 8.04
CA ARG A 174 9.43 -4.34 6.97
C ARG A 174 9.86 -4.91 5.60
N ASN A 175 11.15 -4.85 5.28
CA ASN A 175 11.66 -5.40 4.02
C ASN A 175 11.42 -6.91 3.92
N GLU A 176 11.64 -7.65 4.99
CA GLU A 176 11.37 -9.10 5.03
C GLU A 176 9.88 -9.42 4.80
N LEU A 177 8.96 -8.61 5.30
CA LEU A 177 7.53 -8.75 5.05
C LEU A 177 7.17 -8.40 3.60
N TRP A 178 7.78 -7.37 3.04
CA TRP A 178 7.58 -6.99 1.63
C TRP A 178 8.02 -8.10 0.67
N ASP A 179 9.13 -8.78 0.96
CA ASP A 179 9.58 -9.93 0.17
C ASP A 179 8.53 -11.04 0.17
N VAL A 180 7.93 -11.34 1.34
CA VAL A 180 6.85 -12.32 1.45
C VAL A 180 5.62 -11.89 0.64
N VAL A 181 5.23 -10.63 0.67
CA VAL A 181 4.09 -10.11 -0.12
C VAL A 181 4.35 -10.26 -1.62
N ARG A 182 5.56 -9.93 -2.09
CA ARG A 182 5.93 -10.12 -3.51
C ARG A 182 5.90 -11.58 -3.92
N GLU A 183 6.40 -12.46 -3.06
CA GLU A 183 6.38 -13.91 -3.30
C GLU A 183 4.95 -14.45 -3.40
N LEU A 184 4.04 -14.02 -2.53
CA LEU A 184 2.62 -14.39 -2.61
C LEU A 184 2.00 -13.99 -3.95
N ALA A 185 2.21 -12.76 -4.37
CA ALA A 185 1.71 -12.26 -5.65
C ALA A 185 2.34 -12.98 -6.84
N GLY A 186 3.64 -13.26 -6.80
CA GLY A 186 4.36 -14.03 -7.81
C GLY A 186 3.83 -15.46 -8.01
N HIS A 187 3.18 -16.02 -6.98
CA HIS A 187 2.48 -17.30 -7.05
C HIS A 187 0.98 -17.17 -7.41
N GLY A 188 0.54 -16.01 -7.88
CA GLY A 188 -0.82 -15.77 -8.35
C GLY A 188 -1.84 -15.43 -7.25
N THR A 189 -1.42 -15.24 -5.99
CA THR A 189 -2.31 -14.75 -4.92
C THR A 189 -2.54 -13.26 -5.10
N THR A 190 -3.79 -12.82 -5.06
CA THR A 190 -4.12 -11.40 -5.03
C THR A 190 -3.87 -10.86 -3.62
N VAL A 191 -3.17 -9.74 -3.50
CA VAL A 191 -2.95 -9.08 -2.23
C VAL A 191 -3.62 -7.72 -2.24
N PHE A 192 -4.52 -7.49 -1.30
CA PHE A 192 -5.11 -6.18 -1.01
C PHE A 192 -4.53 -5.65 0.28
N LEU A 193 -3.71 -4.61 0.20
CA LEU A 193 -3.11 -4.02 1.38
C LEU A 193 -3.63 -2.58 1.61
N THR A 194 -3.82 -2.22 2.86
CA THR A 194 -4.01 -0.83 3.25
C THR A 194 -2.72 -0.29 3.86
N THR A 195 -2.40 0.95 3.58
CA THR A 195 -1.22 1.59 4.16
C THR A 195 -1.37 3.11 4.23
N GLN A 196 -0.64 3.72 5.14
CA GLN A 196 -0.37 5.16 5.15
C GLN A 196 1.08 5.46 4.72
N TYR A 197 1.89 4.43 4.51
CA TYR A 197 3.29 4.57 4.12
C TYR A 197 3.41 4.55 2.60
N LEU A 198 3.80 5.68 2.03
CA LEU A 198 3.95 5.88 0.59
C LEU A 198 5.02 4.97 -0.01
N GLU A 199 6.13 4.75 0.72
CA GLU A 199 7.19 3.82 0.31
C GLU A 199 6.69 2.38 0.16
N GLU A 200 5.78 1.93 1.04
CA GLU A 200 5.19 0.59 0.95
C GLU A 200 4.35 0.43 -0.31
N ALA A 201 3.48 1.40 -0.58
CA ALA A 201 2.67 1.42 -1.79
C ALA A 201 3.55 1.46 -3.06
N ASP A 202 4.57 2.32 -3.08
CA ASP A 202 5.49 2.47 -4.22
C ASP A 202 6.27 1.19 -4.54
N ARG A 203 6.73 0.49 -3.49
CA ARG A 203 7.55 -0.72 -3.66
C ARG A 203 6.78 -2.00 -3.95
N LEU A 204 5.54 -2.09 -3.50
CA LEU A 204 4.77 -3.34 -3.57
C LEU A 204 3.66 -3.33 -4.58
N ALA A 205 2.98 -2.19 -4.76
CA ALA A 205 1.72 -2.18 -5.48
C ALA A 205 1.89 -2.19 -7.00
N HIS A 206 1.11 -3.02 -7.66
CA HIS A 206 0.91 -2.95 -9.10
C HIS A 206 -0.07 -1.81 -9.45
N ARG A 207 -1.05 -1.55 -8.57
CA ARG A 207 -1.96 -0.41 -8.64
C ARG A 207 -2.23 0.14 -7.24
N ILE A 208 -2.42 1.44 -7.18
CA ILE A 208 -2.71 2.20 -5.95
C ILE A 208 -4.01 2.95 -6.16
N ALA A 209 -4.92 2.87 -5.19
CA ALA A 209 -6.00 3.83 -5.03
C ALA A 209 -5.67 4.74 -3.84
N VAL A 210 -5.65 6.04 -4.07
CA VAL A 210 -5.48 7.04 -3.02
C VAL A 210 -6.85 7.39 -2.47
N LEU A 211 -7.06 7.09 -1.19
CA LEU A 211 -8.32 7.29 -0.48
C LEU A 211 -8.28 8.59 0.33
N GLY A 212 -9.26 9.46 0.17
CA GLY A 212 -9.46 10.65 0.97
C GLY A 212 -10.95 10.88 1.26
N ALA A 213 -11.28 11.17 2.51
CA ALA A 213 -12.67 11.43 2.94
C ALA A 213 -13.68 10.36 2.45
N GLY A 214 -13.29 9.09 2.46
CA GLY A 214 -14.16 7.97 2.07
C GLY A 214 -14.34 7.77 0.56
N ARG A 215 -13.62 8.52 -0.29
CA ARG A 215 -13.68 8.45 -1.76
C ARG A 215 -12.31 8.17 -2.36
N THR A 216 -12.28 7.58 -3.55
CA THR A 216 -11.06 7.47 -4.34
C THR A 216 -10.73 8.84 -4.95
N LEU A 217 -9.59 9.42 -4.56
CA LEU A 217 -9.08 10.68 -5.11
C LEU A 217 -8.33 10.45 -6.43
N ALA A 218 -7.57 9.37 -6.51
CA ALA A 218 -6.82 8.98 -7.70
C ALA A 218 -6.58 7.46 -7.68
N GLU A 219 -6.47 6.86 -8.87
CA GLU A 219 -6.11 5.46 -9.06
C GLU A 219 -5.18 5.31 -10.26
N GLY A 220 -4.18 4.45 -10.13
CA GLY A 220 -3.22 4.15 -11.19
C GLY A 220 -2.09 3.26 -10.72
N THR A 221 -1.13 2.96 -11.61
CA THR A 221 0.16 2.41 -11.20
C THR A 221 0.96 3.48 -10.46
N PRO A 222 1.97 3.12 -9.64
CA PRO A 222 2.85 4.11 -9.03
C PRO A 222 3.41 5.13 -10.02
N GLU A 223 3.85 4.66 -11.19
CA GLU A 223 4.41 5.53 -12.26
C GLU A 223 3.35 6.43 -12.90
N GLU A 224 2.14 5.91 -13.20
CA GLU A 224 1.05 6.73 -13.74
C GLU A 224 0.67 7.86 -12.78
N LEU A 225 0.62 7.58 -11.48
CA LEU A 225 0.28 8.58 -10.47
C LEU A 225 1.38 9.65 -10.35
N LYS A 226 2.65 9.25 -10.30
CA LYS A 226 3.80 10.16 -10.28
C LYS A 226 3.82 11.07 -11.49
N ASN A 227 3.66 10.50 -12.68
CA ASN A 227 3.68 11.27 -13.93
C ASN A 227 2.51 12.24 -14.06
N ARG A 228 1.31 11.86 -13.55
CA ARG A 228 0.09 12.68 -13.65
C ARG A 228 0.06 13.84 -12.66
N TYR A 229 0.55 13.63 -11.44
CA TYR A 229 0.30 14.56 -10.32
C TYR A 229 1.55 15.24 -9.78
N ALA A 230 2.74 14.70 -10.03
CA ALA A 230 3.98 15.24 -9.47
C ALA A 230 4.95 15.75 -10.53
N GLY A 231 5.11 15.02 -11.65
CA GLY A 231 6.07 15.37 -12.69
C GLY A 231 7.54 15.26 -12.21
N HIS A 232 8.46 15.36 -13.16
CA HIS A 232 9.88 15.49 -12.84
C HIS A 232 10.25 16.97 -12.78
N ARG A 233 11.19 17.35 -11.95
CA ARG A 233 11.74 18.70 -11.92
C ARG A 233 13.26 18.68 -11.82
N LEU A 234 13.87 19.68 -12.38
CA LEU A 234 15.30 19.96 -12.23
C LEU A 234 15.46 20.99 -11.12
N ASP A 235 16.02 20.58 -10.00
CA ASP A 235 16.37 21.47 -8.90
C ASP A 235 17.71 22.13 -9.21
N LEU A 236 17.70 23.45 -9.37
CA LEU A 236 18.85 24.29 -9.69
C LEU A 236 19.25 25.09 -8.44
N VAL A 237 20.50 25.06 -8.05
CA VAL A 237 21.03 25.96 -7.04
C VAL A 237 21.77 27.08 -7.76
N ALA A 238 21.26 28.30 -7.63
CA ALA A 238 21.87 29.47 -8.21
C ALA A 238 23.15 29.86 -7.45
N ARG A 239 24.16 30.36 -8.17
CA ARG A 239 25.45 30.76 -7.60
C ARG A 239 25.33 31.89 -6.59
N ASP A 240 24.45 32.83 -6.86
CA ASP A 240 24.17 33.98 -6.02
C ASP A 240 22.72 34.48 -6.19
N ARG A 241 22.38 35.57 -5.50
CA ARG A 241 21.03 36.13 -5.48
C ARG A 241 20.63 36.72 -6.84
N ASP A 242 21.55 37.30 -7.59
CA ASP A 242 21.27 37.88 -8.89
C ASP A 242 21.01 36.78 -9.92
N ALA A 243 21.80 35.71 -9.91
CA ALA A 243 21.55 34.51 -10.70
C ALA A 243 20.19 33.87 -10.35
N TYR A 244 19.86 33.79 -9.04
CA TYR A 244 18.55 33.30 -8.61
C TYR A 244 17.40 34.12 -9.19
N LEU A 245 17.50 35.44 -9.21
CA LEU A 245 16.46 36.32 -9.78
C LEU A 245 16.33 36.15 -11.28
N ARG A 246 17.45 35.96 -12.00
CA ARG A 246 17.42 35.74 -13.47
C ARG A 246 16.76 34.41 -13.82
N LEU A 247 17.02 33.34 -13.06
CA LEU A 247 16.48 32.00 -13.28
C LEU A 247 15.03 31.82 -12.78
N SER A 248 14.58 32.63 -11.81
CA SER A 248 13.26 32.55 -11.17
C SER A 248 12.06 32.53 -12.14
N PRO A 249 12.01 33.26 -13.26
CA PRO A 249 10.86 33.23 -14.17
C PRO A 249 10.59 31.84 -14.79
N HIS A 250 11.58 30.95 -14.82
CA HIS A 250 11.48 29.63 -15.42
C HIS A 250 11.10 28.53 -14.39
N ALA A 251 11.05 28.86 -13.12
CA ALA A 251 10.83 27.93 -12.03
C ALA A 251 9.37 27.91 -11.56
N THR A 252 8.91 26.74 -11.14
CA THR A 252 7.61 26.54 -10.49
C THR A 252 7.75 26.38 -8.97
N VAL A 253 8.95 26.05 -8.49
CA VAL A 253 9.27 25.91 -7.06
C VAL A 253 10.39 26.89 -6.72
N HIS A 254 10.22 27.62 -5.61
CA HIS A 254 11.13 28.66 -5.17
C HIS A 254 11.53 28.45 -3.70
N THR A 255 12.83 28.34 -3.43
CA THR A 255 13.39 28.27 -2.07
C THR A 255 14.47 29.34 -1.91
N PRO A 256 14.09 30.60 -1.64
CA PRO A 256 15.04 31.73 -1.59
C PRO A 256 16.14 31.58 -0.54
N ALA A 257 15.87 30.86 0.57
CA ALA A 257 16.82 30.67 1.67
C ALA A 257 18.07 29.86 1.24
N THR A 258 17.90 28.97 0.26
CA THR A 258 19.00 28.12 -0.26
C THR A 258 19.32 28.42 -1.72
N LEU A 259 18.78 29.50 -2.26
CA LEU A 259 18.89 29.89 -3.68
C LEU A 259 18.52 28.76 -4.64
N THR A 260 17.55 27.92 -4.25
CA THR A 260 17.13 26.75 -5.03
C THR A 260 15.85 27.04 -5.80
N LEU A 261 15.84 26.61 -7.05
CA LEU A 261 14.74 26.76 -8.00
C LEU A 261 14.40 25.40 -8.60
N GLY A 262 13.11 25.07 -8.70
CA GLY A 262 12.64 23.84 -9.34
C GLY A 262 12.03 24.14 -10.71
N VAL A 263 12.64 23.64 -11.78
CA VAL A 263 12.18 23.79 -13.16
C VAL A 263 11.57 22.49 -13.66
N PRO A 264 10.34 22.52 -14.23
CA PRO A 264 9.71 21.30 -14.76
C PRO A 264 10.54 20.66 -15.87
N THR A 265 10.61 19.32 -15.88
CA THR A 265 11.31 18.54 -16.90
C THR A 265 10.58 17.20 -17.13
N ASP A 266 10.84 16.56 -18.28
CA ASP A 266 10.40 15.18 -18.53
C ASP A 266 11.33 14.13 -17.89
N GLY A 267 12.42 14.57 -17.26
CA GLY A 267 13.40 13.72 -16.60
C GLY A 267 14.41 13.07 -17.54
N THR A 268 14.31 13.25 -18.86
CA THR A 268 15.26 12.67 -19.81
C THR A 268 16.57 13.45 -19.82
N ALA A 269 17.69 12.76 -20.04
CA ALA A 269 19.01 13.40 -20.15
C ALA A 269 19.10 14.43 -21.29
N ALA A 270 18.32 14.22 -22.36
CA ALA A 270 18.27 15.14 -23.49
C ALA A 270 17.58 16.46 -23.10
N HIS A 271 16.42 16.37 -22.43
CA HIS A 271 15.67 17.55 -21.99
C HIS A 271 16.42 18.29 -20.87
N VAL A 272 17.02 17.58 -19.91
CA VAL A 272 17.83 18.19 -18.87
C VAL A 272 18.99 19.00 -19.45
N ARG A 273 19.73 18.46 -20.45
CA ARG A 273 20.79 19.24 -21.12
C ARG A 273 20.23 20.47 -21.81
N ALA A 274 19.17 20.30 -22.59
CA ALA A 274 18.56 21.43 -23.30
C ALA A 274 18.08 22.52 -22.35
N LEU A 275 17.53 22.15 -21.19
CA LEU A 275 17.14 23.11 -20.14
C LEU A 275 18.35 23.83 -19.54
N LEU A 276 19.43 23.12 -19.21
CA LEU A 276 20.63 23.72 -18.65
C LEU A 276 21.27 24.70 -19.64
N ASP A 277 21.40 24.33 -20.92
CA ASP A 277 21.96 25.16 -21.98
C ASP A 277 21.08 26.37 -22.24
N ALA A 278 19.77 26.26 -22.17
CA ALA A 278 18.84 27.38 -22.37
C ALA A 278 18.79 28.35 -21.17
N LEU A 279 18.90 27.83 -19.95
CA LEU A 279 18.80 28.64 -18.74
C LEU A 279 20.12 29.32 -18.34
N ASP A 280 21.24 28.69 -18.65
CA ASP A 280 22.59 29.17 -18.30
C ASP A 280 23.59 28.93 -19.45
N PRO A 281 23.42 29.62 -20.60
CA PRO A 281 24.25 29.42 -21.78
C PRO A 281 25.72 29.76 -21.53
N ASP A 282 26.01 30.67 -20.61
CA ASP A 282 27.35 31.11 -20.26
C ASP A 282 27.99 30.30 -19.13
N HIS A 283 27.26 29.30 -18.58
CA HIS A 283 27.68 28.48 -17.45
C HIS A 283 28.09 29.26 -16.19
N ALA A 284 27.42 30.38 -15.96
CA ALA A 284 27.78 31.36 -14.94
C ALA A 284 26.78 31.44 -13.76
N ASP A 285 25.53 31.06 -13.97
CA ASP A 285 24.45 31.27 -13.02
C ASP A 285 24.10 30.04 -12.17
N ILE A 286 24.31 28.81 -12.69
CA ILE A 286 23.99 27.57 -12.00
C ILE A 286 25.24 27.03 -11.31
N GLU A 287 25.21 26.92 -9.98
CA GLU A 287 26.28 26.30 -9.19
C GLU A 287 26.23 24.78 -9.25
N ARG A 288 25.03 24.22 -9.08
CA ARG A 288 24.77 22.79 -9.15
C ARG A 288 23.31 22.50 -9.49
N PHE A 289 23.04 21.29 -9.96
CA PHE A 289 21.70 20.84 -10.21
C PHE A 289 21.50 19.41 -9.68
N ALA A 290 20.22 19.04 -9.45
CA ALA A 290 19.81 17.69 -9.16
C ALA A 290 18.48 17.39 -9.88
N LEU A 291 18.36 16.19 -10.43
CA LEU A 291 17.08 15.73 -10.98
C LEU A 291 16.22 15.20 -9.82
N HIS A 292 15.13 15.88 -9.54
CA HIS A 292 14.11 15.41 -8.60
C HIS A 292 13.12 14.53 -9.38
N SER A 293 13.20 13.23 -9.13
CA SER A 293 12.18 12.31 -9.64
C SER A 293 10.92 12.40 -8.78
N ALA A 294 9.77 12.49 -9.44
CA ALA A 294 8.49 12.50 -8.77
C ALA A 294 8.34 11.35 -7.78
N THR A 295 7.85 11.64 -6.59
CA THR A 295 7.58 10.67 -5.53
C THR A 295 6.08 10.53 -5.29
N LEU A 296 5.66 9.45 -4.62
CA LEU A 296 4.26 9.35 -4.16
C LEU A 296 3.94 10.37 -3.06
N ASP A 297 4.96 10.89 -2.34
CA ASP A 297 4.79 11.99 -1.39
C ASP A 297 4.30 13.25 -2.09
N ASP A 298 4.90 13.58 -3.25
CA ASP A 298 4.50 14.72 -4.07
C ASP A 298 3.07 14.54 -4.61
N VAL A 299 2.71 13.33 -5.06
CA VAL A 299 1.35 12.97 -5.48
C VAL A 299 0.35 13.18 -4.35
N PHE A 300 0.67 12.67 -3.16
CA PHE A 300 -0.20 12.76 -2.01
C PHE A 300 -0.42 14.21 -1.55
N LEU A 301 0.64 15.00 -1.51
CA LEU A 301 0.57 16.43 -1.19
C LEU A 301 -0.30 17.17 -2.21
N HIS A 302 -0.14 16.91 -3.50
CA HIS A 302 -0.95 17.52 -4.55
C HIS A 302 -2.44 17.21 -4.38
N LEU A 303 -2.80 15.93 -4.19
CA LEU A 303 -4.18 15.48 -4.05
C LEU A 303 -4.85 15.99 -2.77
N THR A 304 -4.10 16.12 -1.67
CA THR A 304 -4.63 16.57 -0.38
C THR A 304 -4.69 18.09 -0.25
N SER A 305 -3.81 18.84 -0.93
CA SER A 305 -3.87 20.30 -0.96
C SER A 305 -5.07 20.82 -1.76
N THR A 306 -5.42 20.11 -2.84
CA THR A 306 -6.57 20.48 -3.71
C THR A 306 -7.93 20.21 -3.03
N THR A 307 -7.94 19.36 -1.97
CA THR A 307 -9.18 19.02 -1.23
C THR A 307 -9.47 20.00 -0.08
N LYS A 308 -8.57 20.94 0.21
CA LYS A 308 -8.81 22.01 1.19
C LYS A 308 -9.43 23.21 0.50
N GLU A 309 -10.74 23.21 0.24
CA GLU A 309 -11.61 24.37 0.02
C GLU A 309 -12.83 24.28 0.94
N PRO A 310 -13.46 25.44 1.22
CA PRO A 310 -12.96 26.56 2.00
C PRO A 310 -13.60 26.56 3.40
N SER A 311 -12.84 26.93 4.39
CA SER A 311 -13.41 27.36 5.68
C SER A 311 -14.33 28.55 5.43
N HIS A 312 -15.60 28.37 5.65
CA HIS A 312 -16.57 29.45 5.73
C HIS A 312 -16.10 30.48 6.76
N VAL A 313 -15.88 31.70 6.26
CA VAL A 313 -15.90 32.92 7.08
C VAL A 313 -17.31 33.17 7.55
#